data_1be3b674066ad0b9bd00e1546cdd1d0c
#
_entry.id   1be3b674066ad0b9bd00e1546cdd1d0c
#
_cell.length_a   1.000
_cell.length_b   1.000
_cell.length_c   1.000
_cell.angle_alpha   90.00
_cell.angle_beta   90.00
_cell.angle_gamma   90.00
#
_symmetry.space_group_name_H-M   'P 1'
#
loop_
_entity.id
_entity.type
_entity.pdbx_description
1 polymer ?
#
loop_
_entity_poly.entity_id
_entity_poly.type
_entity_poly.pdbx_seq_one_letter_code
_entity_poly.pdbx_strand_id
1 'polypeptide(L)'
;TFEKLTAFKITGKLSYLREIFTDKDKITEILPLGENEIYCDLGAYTGDTAEELISRTGGKYERIYALEPERKNFQKCLKNLKANDNISLYNAAAWSIDTELYFAGGAGRQGRVDATGKKVRARSLDSVLAGKKCTYITYDVEGADLEAIKGSEYTISRYAPKICSALYHRPYDYITLPLYINSLCKGYKFYIRQER
;
A
#
# COMPACT_ATOMS: atom_id res chain seq x y z
N THR A 1 -10.54 -10.93 15.78
CA THR A 1 -9.20 -10.59 15.21
C THR A 1 -8.56 -9.44 15.99
N PHE A 2 -9.24 -8.30 16.16
CA PHE A 2 -8.69 -7.13 16.88
C PHE A 2 -8.24 -7.46 18.31
N GLU A 3 -9.05 -8.14 19.12
CA GLU A 3 -8.70 -8.56 20.48
C GLU A 3 -7.43 -9.42 20.52
N LYS A 4 -7.28 -10.37 19.60
CA LYS A 4 -6.11 -11.25 19.53
C LYS A 4 -4.85 -10.48 19.11
N LEU A 5 -4.97 -9.54 18.16
CA LEU A 5 -3.87 -8.69 17.77
C LEU A 5 -3.45 -7.78 18.94
N THR A 6 -4.40 -7.21 19.67
CA THR A 6 -4.12 -6.39 20.86
C THR A 6 -3.45 -7.24 21.95
N ALA A 7 -3.95 -8.45 22.20
CA ALA A 7 -3.35 -9.37 23.17
C ALA A 7 -1.91 -9.75 22.77
N PHE A 8 -1.64 -9.98 21.47
CA PHE A 8 -0.28 -10.19 20.99
C PHE A 8 0.61 -8.95 21.23
N LYS A 9 0.15 -7.75 20.88
CA LYS A 9 0.91 -6.51 21.09
C LYS A 9 1.27 -6.26 22.55
N ILE A 10 0.39 -6.62 23.49
CA ILE A 10 0.61 -6.49 24.94
C ILE A 10 1.52 -7.59 25.49
N THR A 11 1.33 -8.83 25.04
CA THR A 11 1.96 -10.00 25.69
C THR A 11 3.15 -10.58 24.93
N GLY A 12 3.31 -10.28 23.64
CA GLY A 12 4.30 -10.87 22.74
C GLY A 12 4.04 -12.35 22.38
N LYS A 13 2.92 -12.95 22.82
CA LYS A 13 2.64 -14.39 22.61
C LYS A 13 2.17 -14.67 21.18
N LEU A 14 3.00 -15.37 20.41
CA LEU A 14 2.71 -15.74 19.01
C LEU A 14 1.46 -16.61 18.85
N SER A 15 0.99 -17.29 19.90
CA SER A 15 -0.24 -18.09 19.85
C SER A 15 -1.44 -17.27 19.41
N TYR A 16 -1.54 -16.00 19.84
CA TYR A 16 -2.63 -15.11 19.44
C TYR A 16 -2.62 -14.79 17.94
N LEU A 17 -1.45 -14.68 17.30
CA LEU A 17 -1.35 -14.47 15.86
C LEU A 17 -1.77 -15.73 15.07
N ARG A 18 -1.37 -16.92 15.57
CA ARG A 18 -1.73 -18.20 14.92
C ARG A 18 -3.24 -18.42 14.84
N GLU A 19 -3.98 -17.95 15.83
CA GLU A 19 -5.45 -18.06 15.87
C GLU A 19 -6.17 -17.15 14.87
N ILE A 20 -5.49 -16.16 14.32
CA ILE A 20 -6.08 -15.16 13.42
C ILE A 20 -5.50 -15.19 12.00
N PHE A 21 -4.66 -16.18 11.69
CA PHE A 21 -4.15 -16.36 10.33
C PHE A 21 -5.29 -16.50 9.33
N THR A 22 -5.14 -15.81 8.23
CA THR A 22 -6.10 -15.81 7.15
C THR A 22 -5.37 -16.12 5.85
N ASP A 23 -5.88 -17.08 5.08
CA ASP A 23 -5.34 -17.40 3.78
C ASP A 23 -5.57 -16.22 2.81
N LYS A 24 -4.65 -16.04 1.87
CA LYS A 24 -4.71 -14.97 0.85
C LYS A 24 -6.02 -14.96 0.06
N ASP A 25 -6.57 -16.13 -0.24
CA ASP A 25 -7.82 -16.26 -0.97
C ASP A 25 -9.01 -15.62 -0.23
N LYS A 26 -9.05 -15.72 1.09
CA LYS A 26 -10.07 -15.06 1.91
C LYS A 26 -9.94 -13.52 1.93
N ILE A 27 -8.73 -12.99 1.74
CA ILE A 27 -8.52 -11.55 1.57
C ILE A 27 -9.14 -11.09 0.27
N THR A 28 -8.99 -11.87 -0.79
CA THR A 28 -9.61 -11.60 -2.10
C THR A 28 -11.14 -11.64 -2.06
N GLU A 29 -11.73 -12.51 -1.23
CA GLU A 29 -13.18 -12.51 -1.00
C GLU A 29 -13.68 -11.23 -0.33
N ILE A 30 -12.89 -10.64 0.57
CA ILE A 30 -13.21 -9.39 1.27
C ILE A 30 -13.04 -8.17 0.36
N LEU A 31 -11.98 -8.18 -0.47
CA LEU A 31 -11.67 -7.12 -1.42
C LEU A 31 -11.65 -7.69 -2.85
N PRO A 32 -12.84 -8.02 -3.42
CA PRO A 32 -12.91 -8.61 -4.73
C PRO A 32 -12.35 -7.65 -5.80
N LEU A 33 -11.55 -8.21 -6.72
CA LEU A 33 -10.99 -7.49 -7.84
C LEU A 33 -11.98 -7.55 -9.03
N GLY A 34 -12.19 -6.41 -9.67
CA GLY A 34 -12.98 -6.30 -10.89
C GLY A 34 -12.10 -6.25 -12.16
N GLU A 35 -12.72 -6.36 -13.32
CA GLU A 35 -12.02 -6.30 -14.62
C GLU A 35 -11.60 -4.88 -15.03
N ASN A 36 -12.06 -3.84 -14.33
CA ASN A 36 -11.77 -2.42 -14.63
C ASN A 36 -11.09 -1.73 -13.46
N GLU A 37 -10.17 -2.40 -12.77
CA GLU A 37 -9.46 -1.80 -11.66
C GLU A 37 -8.52 -0.70 -12.15
N ILE A 38 -8.58 0.46 -11.48
CA ILE A 38 -7.55 1.47 -11.49
C ILE A 38 -6.82 1.33 -10.18
N TYR A 39 -5.68 0.66 -10.23
CA TYR A 39 -4.93 0.22 -9.08
C TYR A 39 -3.74 1.13 -8.79
N CYS A 40 -3.54 1.49 -7.53
CA CYS A 40 -2.41 2.26 -7.04
C CYS A 40 -1.62 1.43 -6.04
N ASP A 41 -0.37 1.13 -6.37
CA ASP A 41 0.56 0.33 -5.59
C ASP A 41 1.62 1.25 -4.95
N LEU A 42 1.47 1.54 -3.68
CA LEU A 42 2.35 2.43 -2.94
C LEU A 42 3.32 1.60 -2.11
N GLY A 43 4.57 1.52 -2.57
CA GLY A 43 5.59 0.60 -2.10
C GLY A 43 5.68 -0.64 -2.97
N ALA A 44 5.73 -0.46 -4.29
CA ALA A 44 5.62 -1.53 -5.28
C ALA A 44 6.79 -2.53 -5.28
N TYR A 45 7.88 -2.25 -4.57
CA TYR A 45 9.07 -3.11 -4.48
C TYR A 45 9.56 -3.58 -5.86
N THR A 46 9.40 -4.86 -6.16
CA THR A 46 9.77 -5.42 -7.49
C THR A 46 8.58 -5.55 -8.45
N GLY A 47 7.40 -5.08 -8.05
CA GLY A 47 6.16 -5.17 -8.83
C GLY A 47 5.35 -6.44 -8.57
N ASP A 48 5.69 -7.20 -7.54
CA ASP A 48 5.06 -8.48 -7.20
C ASP A 48 3.56 -8.33 -6.88
N THR A 49 3.16 -7.27 -6.20
CA THR A 49 1.74 -6.99 -5.89
C THR A 49 0.96 -6.64 -7.16
N ALA A 50 1.56 -5.87 -8.06
CA ALA A 50 0.97 -5.55 -9.35
C ALA A 50 0.85 -6.80 -10.24
N GLU A 51 1.88 -7.67 -10.29
CA GLU A 51 1.83 -8.95 -11.00
C GLU A 51 0.73 -9.86 -10.46
N GLU A 52 0.56 -9.90 -9.14
CA GLU A 52 -0.53 -10.66 -8.50
C GLU A 52 -1.90 -10.13 -8.92
N LEU A 53 -2.12 -8.81 -8.92
CA LEU A 53 -3.37 -8.21 -9.40
C LEU A 53 -3.62 -8.58 -10.88
N ILE A 54 -2.63 -8.44 -11.74
CA ILE A 54 -2.71 -8.78 -13.16
C ILE A 54 -3.11 -10.26 -13.33
N SER A 55 -2.45 -11.16 -12.59
CA SER A 55 -2.76 -12.59 -12.63
C SER A 55 -4.20 -12.87 -12.18
N ARG A 56 -4.64 -12.29 -11.07
CA ARG A 56 -5.98 -12.51 -10.50
C ARG A 56 -7.12 -11.95 -11.35
N THR A 57 -6.86 -10.86 -12.08
CA THR A 57 -7.84 -10.27 -13.01
C THR A 57 -7.78 -10.90 -14.42
N GLY A 58 -6.90 -11.88 -14.62
CA GLY A 58 -6.66 -12.46 -15.96
C GLY A 58 -6.15 -11.43 -16.97
N GLY A 59 -5.40 -10.45 -16.51
CA GLY A 59 -4.88 -9.35 -17.33
C GLY A 59 -5.89 -8.23 -17.60
N LYS A 60 -7.09 -8.31 -17.03
CA LYS A 60 -8.15 -7.31 -17.21
C LYS A 60 -8.10 -6.27 -16.10
N TYR A 61 -7.56 -5.11 -16.40
CA TYR A 61 -7.53 -3.93 -15.55
C TYR A 61 -7.49 -2.68 -16.44
N GLU A 62 -7.92 -1.55 -15.91
CA GLU A 62 -7.92 -0.30 -16.69
C GLU A 62 -6.54 0.35 -16.62
N ARG A 63 -5.96 0.50 -15.42
CA ARG A 63 -4.66 1.13 -15.21
C ARG A 63 -4.00 0.75 -13.90
N ILE A 64 -2.65 0.75 -13.90
CA ILE A 64 -1.84 0.59 -12.69
C ILE A 64 -0.92 1.80 -12.55
N TYR A 65 -0.87 2.37 -11.33
CA TYR A 65 0.10 3.37 -10.90
C TYR A 65 0.92 2.78 -9.77
N ALA A 66 2.24 2.71 -9.92
CA ALA A 66 3.10 2.10 -8.90
C ALA A 66 4.24 3.04 -8.53
N LEU A 67 4.47 3.20 -7.22
CA LEU A 67 5.51 4.04 -6.65
C LEU A 67 6.51 3.17 -5.89
N GLU A 68 7.81 3.31 -6.20
CA GLU A 68 8.91 2.63 -5.52
C GLU A 68 10.11 3.57 -5.41
N PRO A 69 10.54 3.95 -4.19
CA PRO A 69 11.63 4.91 -3.99
C PRO A 69 13.01 4.32 -4.24
N GLU A 70 13.25 3.03 -3.93
CA GLU A 70 14.55 2.43 -4.07
C GLU A 70 14.87 2.13 -5.53
N ARG A 71 15.88 2.78 -6.09
CA ARG A 71 16.24 2.69 -7.51
C ARG A 71 16.47 1.25 -8.00
N LYS A 72 17.07 0.39 -7.16
CA LYS A 72 17.32 -1.00 -7.53
C LYS A 72 16.02 -1.81 -7.67
N ASN A 73 15.11 -1.62 -6.74
CA ASN A 73 13.79 -2.27 -6.77
C ASN A 73 12.95 -1.72 -7.91
N PHE A 74 12.94 -0.40 -8.10
CA PHE A 74 12.28 0.24 -9.23
C PHE A 74 12.74 -0.31 -10.59
N GLN A 75 14.06 -0.55 -10.79
CA GLN A 75 14.58 -1.14 -12.03
C GLN A 75 14.10 -2.59 -12.22
N LYS A 76 13.95 -3.36 -11.13
CA LYS A 76 13.36 -4.69 -11.20
C LYS A 76 11.88 -4.63 -11.54
N CYS A 77 11.15 -3.72 -10.88
CA CYS A 77 9.73 -3.46 -11.15
C CYS A 77 9.51 -3.12 -12.63
N LEU A 78 10.31 -2.21 -13.20
CA LEU A 78 10.28 -1.89 -14.64
C LEU A 78 10.48 -3.13 -15.52
N LYS A 79 11.44 -4.00 -15.16
CA LYS A 79 11.72 -5.21 -15.91
C LYS A 79 10.56 -6.22 -15.82
N ASN A 80 10.04 -6.44 -14.63
CA ASN A 80 9.00 -7.42 -14.37
C ASN A 80 7.67 -7.03 -15.05
N LEU A 81 7.32 -5.75 -15.00
CA LEU A 81 6.06 -5.26 -15.56
C LEU A 81 6.13 -4.82 -17.03
N LYS A 82 7.31 -4.96 -17.68
CA LYS A 82 7.59 -4.50 -19.04
C LYS A 82 6.61 -5.02 -20.11
N ALA A 83 6.12 -6.23 -19.92
CA ALA A 83 5.25 -6.90 -20.89
C ALA A 83 3.77 -6.47 -20.76
N ASN A 84 3.45 -5.63 -19.81
CA ASN A 84 2.08 -5.24 -19.49
C ASN A 84 1.82 -3.78 -19.94
N ASP A 85 0.66 -3.56 -20.55
CA ASP A 85 0.21 -2.24 -20.95
C ASP A 85 -0.47 -1.48 -19.81
N ASN A 86 -0.68 -0.17 -20.00
CA ASN A 86 -1.42 0.68 -19.07
C ASN A 86 -0.83 0.75 -17.64
N ILE A 87 0.51 0.66 -17.52
CA ILE A 87 1.21 0.79 -16.23
C ILE A 87 2.05 2.07 -16.22
N SER A 88 1.93 2.85 -15.16
CA SER A 88 2.74 4.03 -14.89
C SER A 88 3.58 3.80 -13.64
N LEU A 89 4.91 3.76 -13.81
CA LEU A 89 5.86 3.51 -12.73
C LEU A 89 6.58 4.81 -12.36
N TYR A 90 6.70 5.09 -11.06
CA TYR A 90 7.34 6.28 -10.52
C TYR A 90 8.46 5.90 -9.56
N ASN A 91 9.69 6.34 -9.83
CA ASN A 91 10.77 6.19 -8.87
C ASN A 91 10.64 7.30 -7.82
N ALA A 92 9.75 7.13 -6.89
CA ALA A 92 9.41 8.06 -5.83
C ALA A 92 8.82 7.35 -4.61
N ALA A 93 9.04 7.92 -3.42
CA ALA A 93 8.32 7.53 -2.21
C ALA A 93 6.88 8.06 -2.27
N ALA A 94 5.92 7.30 -1.75
CA ALA A 94 4.59 7.83 -1.49
C ALA A 94 4.61 8.66 -0.20
N TRP A 95 4.09 9.89 -0.27
CA TRP A 95 4.13 10.86 0.82
C TRP A 95 2.92 11.79 0.80
N SER A 96 2.81 12.66 1.80
CA SER A 96 1.69 13.60 1.91
C SER A 96 1.71 14.73 0.88
N ILE A 97 2.88 15.11 0.40
CA ILE A 97 3.09 16.18 -0.59
C ILE A 97 4.22 15.82 -1.55
N ASP A 98 4.25 16.47 -2.70
CA ASP A 98 5.37 16.37 -3.64
C ASP A 98 6.58 17.13 -3.07
N THR A 99 7.67 16.41 -2.80
CA THR A 99 8.89 16.94 -2.18
C THR A 99 10.07 16.02 -2.44
N GLU A 100 11.17 16.24 -1.74
CA GLU A 100 12.31 15.35 -1.65
C GLU A 100 12.52 14.90 -0.20
N LEU A 101 12.78 13.62 0.00
CA LEU A 101 13.02 13.01 1.30
C LEU A 101 14.39 12.33 1.32
N TYR A 102 14.91 12.13 2.52
CA TYR A 102 16.03 11.24 2.72
C TYR A 102 15.50 9.83 3.01
N PHE A 103 15.99 8.86 2.25
CA PHE A 103 15.53 7.48 2.31
C PHE A 103 16.71 6.54 2.53
N ALA A 104 16.70 5.82 3.63
CA ALA A 104 17.66 4.78 3.90
C ALA A 104 17.19 3.48 3.24
N GLY A 105 17.85 3.09 2.15
CA GLY A 105 17.68 1.79 1.53
C GLY A 105 18.19 0.69 2.47
N GLY A 106 17.43 -0.39 2.61
CA GLY A 106 17.82 -1.60 3.32
C GLY A 106 17.97 -2.79 2.39
N ALA A 107 18.52 -3.90 2.89
CA ALA A 107 18.48 -5.16 2.16
C ALA A 107 17.02 -5.66 2.09
N GLY A 108 16.45 -5.75 0.89
CA GLY A 108 15.08 -6.20 0.67
C GLY A 108 14.02 -5.12 0.92
N ARG A 109 12.98 -5.44 1.67
CA ARG A 109 11.80 -4.58 1.93
C ARG A 109 11.96 -3.59 3.11
N GLN A 110 13.18 -3.37 3.63
CA GLN A 110 13.40 -2.56 4.85
C GLN A 110 13.81 -1.10 4.59
N GLY A 111 13.56 -0.57 3.41
CA GLY A 111 13.86 0.82 3.11
C GLY A 111 12.83 1.77 3.73
N ARG A 112 13.29 2.80 4.47
CA ARG A 112 12.43 3.77 5.17
C ARG A 112 12.89 5.20 4.99
N VAL A 113 12.01 6.15 5.24
CA VAL A 113 12.38 7.57 5.35
C VAL A 113 13.28 7.77 6.57
N ASP A 114 14.50 8.27 6.35
CA ASP A 114 15.52 8.44 7.39
C ASP A 114 16.46 9.60 7.01
N ALA A 115 16.77 10.46 7.98
CA ALA A 115 17.62 11.65 7.77
C ALA A 115 19.04 11.35 7.26
N THR A 116 19.52 10.11 7.40
CA THR A 116 20.86 9.67 6.98
C THR A 116 20.88 8.96 5.62
N GLY A 117 19.72 8.83 4.98
CA GLY A 117 19.53 8.12 3.72
C GLY A 117 19.97 8.90 2.48
N LYS A 118 19.72 8.31 1.32
CA LYS A 118 19.85 8.99 0.03
C LYS A 118 18.64 9.84 -0.26
N LYS A 119 18.85 10.97 -0.90
CA LYS A 119 17.76 11.85 -1.35
C LYS A 119 16.94 11.15 -2.45
N VAL A 120 15.64 11.06 -2.25
CA VAL A 120 14.69 10.50 -3.20
C VAL A 120 13.53 11.48 -3.41
N ARG A 121 12.93 11.42 -4.58
CA ARG A 121 11.67 12.14 -4.82
C ARG A 121 10.56 11.51 -3.99
N ALA A 122 9.65 12.35 -3.51
CA ALA A 122 8.42 11.94 -2.86
C ALA A 122 7.23 12.55 -3.59
N ARG A 123 6.14 11.81 -3.71
CA ARG A 123 4.93 12.26 -4.38
C ARG A 123 3.69 11.88 -3.59
N SER A 124 2.72 12.77 -3.59
CA SER A 124 1.37 12.44 -3.15
C SER A 124 0.65 11.64 -4.23
N LEU A 125 -0.20 10.71 -3.83
CA LEU A 125 -1.02 9.96 -4.80
C LEU A 125 -1.98 10.90 -5.54
N ASP A 126 -2.50 11.92 -4.86
CA ASP A 126 -3.40 12.90 -5.46
C ASP A 126 -2.71 13.67 -6.60
N SER A 127 -1.41 13.99 -6.47
CA SER A 127 -0.62 14.59 -7.55
C SER A 127 -0.35 13.63 -8.71
N VAL A 128 -0.11 12.36 -8.41
CA VAL A 128 0.12 11.31 -9.42
C VAL A 128 -1.12 11.07 -10.26
N LEU A 129 -2.28 11.00 -9.61
CA LEU A 129 -3.55 10.77 -10.27
C LEU A 129 -4.09 12.02 -10.98
N ALA A 130 -3.74 13.22 -10.50
CA ALA A 130 -4.20 14.49 -11.06
C ALA A 130 -5.73 14.53 -11.27
N GLY A 131 -6.49 14.10 -10.25
CA GLY A 131 -7.95 14.06 -10.26
C GLY A 131 -8.58 12.85 -10.97
N LYS A 132 -7.76 11.92 -11.51
CA LYS A 132 -8.29 10.68 -12.10
C LYS A 132 -8.83 9.76 -11.02
N LYS A 133 -9.80 8.93 -11.40
CA LYS A 133 -10.39 7.91 -10.53
C LYS A 133 -9.35 6.88 -10.08
N CYS A 134 -9.52 6.38 -8.87
CA CYS A 134 -8.85 5.19 -8.36
C CYS A 134 -9.90 4.26 -7.76
N THR A 135 -9.72 2.93 -7.91
CA THR A 135 -10.66 1.92 -7.41
C THR A 135 -10.05 1.03 -6.34
N TYR A 136 -8.72 0.93 -6.31
CA TYR A 136 -8.00 0.11 -5.35
C TYR A 136 -6.63 0.70 -5.04
N ILE A 137 -6.27 0.80 -3.77
CA ILE A 137 -4.97 1.28 -3.30
C ILE A 137 -4.37 0.26 -2.33
N THR A 138 -3.09 -0.06 -2.53
CA THR A 138 -2.29 -0.75 -1.52
C THR A 138 -1.26 0.20 -0.91
N TYR A 139 -1.09 0.11 0.42
CA TYR A 139 -0.06 0.83 1.18
C TYR A 139 0.83 -0.20 1.87
N ASP A 140 2.11 -0.26 1.48
CA ASP A 140 3.17 -1.02 2.14
C ASP A 140 4.48 -0.21 2.05
N VAL A 141 4.52 0.91 2.76
CA VAL A 141 5.53 1.97 2.61
C VAL A 141 6.46 2.10 3.82
N GLU A 142 6.67 0.98 4.51
CA GLU A 142 7.70 0.81 5.56
C GLU A 142 7.64 1.89 6.67
N GLY A 143 6.41 2.18 7.14
CA GLY A 143 6.12 3.10 8.24
C GLY A 143 5.86 4.55 7.81
N ALA A 144 5.80 4.83 6.51
CA ALA A 144 5.31 6.09 5.96
C ALA A 144 3.80 6.06 5.64
N ASP A 145 3.10 5.01 6.07
CA ASP A 145 1.72 4.70 5.68
C ASP A 145 0.76 5.87 5.97
N LEU A 146 0.83 6.49 7.14
CA LEU A 146 -0.01 7.65 7.47
C LEU A 146 0.26 8.84 6.53
N GLU A 147 1.53 9.13 6.23
CA GLU A 147 1.88 10.22 5.32
C GLU A 147 1.42 9.91 3.88
N ALA A 148 1.54 8.67 3.43
CA ALA A 148 1.04 8.25 2.13
C ALA A 148 -0.51 8.35 2.03
N ILE A 149 -1.22 8.00 3.11
CA ILE A 149 -2.68 8.16 3.19
C ILE A 149 -3.07 9.65 3.15
N LYS A 150 -2.35 10.53 3.85
CA LYS A 150 -2.55 11.99 3.75
C LYS A 150 -2.37 12.50 2.32
N GLY A 151 -1.39 11.97 1.59
CA GLY A 151 -1.18 12.28 0.17
C GLY A 151 -2.24 11.71 -0.78
N SER A 152 -3.25 11.02 -0.23
CA SER A 152 -4.35 10.39 -0.96
C SER A 152 -5.73 10.90 -0.51
N GLU A 153 -5.79 11.99 0.27
CA GLU A 153 -7.02 12.49 0.91
C GLU A 153 -8.13 12.82 -0.09
N TYR A 154 -7.79 13.52 -1.17
CA TYR A 154 -8.74 13.83 -2.22
C TYR A 154 -9.28 12.55 -2.88
N THR A 155 -8.38 11.65 -3.24
CA THR A 155 -8.72 10.38 -3.90
C THR A 155 -9.63 9.52 -3.00
N ILE A 156 -9.29 9.38 -1.72
CA ILE A 156 -10.09 8.61 -0.75
C ILE A 156 -11.47 9.24 -0.55
N SER A 157 -11.52 10.55 -0.31
CA SER A 157 -12.77 11.26 -0.05
C SER A 157 -13.69 11.29 -1.26
N ARG A 158 -13.12 11.37 -2.48
CA ARG A 158 -13.88 11.54 -3.72
C ARG A 158 -14.36 10.22 -4.32
N TYR A 159 -13.55 9.17 -4.22
CA TYR A 159 -13.79 7.92 -4.96
C TYR A 159 -14.02 6.71 -4.08
N ALA A 160 -13.74 6.81 -2.78
CA ALA A 160 -13.87 5.72 -1.81
C ALA A 160 -13.29 4.38 -2.33
N PRO A 161 -12.02 4.34 -2.79
CA PRO A 161 -11.42 3.13 -3.34
C PRO A 161 -11.33 2.03 -2.28
N LYS A 162 -11.26 0.78 -2.71
CA LYS A 162 -10.83 -0.33 -1.84
C LYS A 162 -9.41 -0.02 -1.35
N ILE A 163 -9.15 -0.27 -0.07
CA ILE A 163 -7.83 -0.01 0.54
C ILE A 163 -7.33 -1.29 1.22
N CYS A 164 -6.10 -1.67 0.90
CA CYS A 164 -5.32 -2.66 1.63
C CYS A 164 -4.08 -1.97 2.19
N SER A 165 -3.84 -2.05 3.50
CA SER A 165 -2.70 -1.38 4.12
C SER A 165 -2.01 -2.30 5.10
N ALA A 166 -0.67 -2.31 5.06
CA ALA A 166 0.15 -2.92 6.10
C ALA A 166 -0.06 -2.20 7.43
N LEU A 167 -0.24 -2.95 8.52
CA LEU A 167 -0.54 -2.39 9.85
C LEU A 167 0.53 -2.75 10.89
N TYR A 168 1.69 -3.23 10.43
CA TYR A 168 2.73 -3.78 11.29
C TYR A 168 3.98 -2.91 11.42
N HIS A 169 4.10 -1.85 10.63
CA HIS A 169 5.29 -1.01 10.60
C HIS A 169 5.44 -0.17 11.88
N ARG A 170 4.35 0.37 12.41
CA ARG A 170 4.35 1.14 13.66
C ARG A 170 3.38 0.55 14.68
N PRO A 171 3.67 0.67 15.98
CA PRO A 171 2.87 0.04 17.03
C PRO A 171 1.39 0.41 17.02
N TYR A 172 1.05 1.61 16.57
CA TYR A 172 -0.33 2.14 16.60
C TYR A 172 -1.01 2.19 15.23
N ASP A 173 -0.37 1.71 14.15
CA ASP A 173 -0.94 1.78 12.80
C ASP A 173 -2.31 1.10 12.70
N TYR A 174 -2.49 -0.02 13.40
CA TYR A 174 -3.76 -0.76 13.42
C TYR A 174 -4.94 -0.01 14.07
N ILE A 175 -4.67 1.13 14.71
CA ILE A 175 -5.69 2.06 15.24
C ILE A 175 -5.68 3.36 14.43
N THR A 176 -4.51 3.95 14.25
CA THR A 176 -4.36 5.29 13.66
C THR A 176 -4.81 5.33 12.21
N LEU A 177 -4.39 4.35 11.38
CA LEU A 177 -4.71 4.37 9.96
C LEU A 177 -6.21 4.16 9.70
N PRO A 178 -6.90 3.17 10.31
CA PRO A 178 -8.34 3.03 10.13
C PRO A 178 -9.15 4.25 10.61
N LEU A 179 -8.76 4.85 11.74
CA LEU A 179 -9.45 6.05 12.23
C LEU A 179 -9.27 7.24 11.29
N TYR A 180 -8.06 7.41 10.74
CA TYR A 180 -7.78 8.48 9.81
C TYR A 180 -8.56 8.29 8.50
N ILE A 181 -8.52 7.10 7.89
CA ILE A 181 -9.31 6.77 6.69
C ILE A 181 -10.81 7.01 6.94
N ASN A 182 -11.34 6.58 8.10
CA ASN A 182 -12.74 6.80 8.45
C ASN A 182 -13.08 8.28 8.65
N SER A 183 -12.12 9.13 8.99
CA SER A 183 -12.33 10.58 9.08
C SER A 183 -12.49 11.22 7.69
N LEU A 184 -11.80 10.69 6.68
CA LEU A 184 -11.84 11.17 5.30
C LEU A 184 -13.12 10.75 4.56
N CYS A 185 -13.55 9.52 4.76
CA CYS A 185 -14.74 8.98 4.11
C CYS A 185 -15.49 8.04 5.05
N LYS A 186 -16.70 8.42 5.43
CA LYS A 186 -17.59 7.58 6.24
C LYS A 186 -18.17 6.44 5.39
N GLY A 187 -18.33 5.28 5.99
CA GLY A 187 -18.93 4.12 5.33
C GLY A 187 -17.96 3.02 4.97
N TYR A 188 -16.65 3.21 5.17
CA TYR A 188 -15.71 2.11 5.09
C TYR A 188 -16.03 1.03 6.13
N LYS A 189 -15.95 -0.23 5.70
CA LYS A 189 -15.91 -1.41 6.58
C LYS A 189 -14.47 -1.85 6.74
N PHE A 190 -14.01 -1.96 7.98
CA PHE A 190 -12.63 -2.32 8.28
C PHE A 190 -12.50 -3.78 8.66
N TYR A 191 -11.55 -4.47 8.03
CA TYR A 191 -11.22 -5.86 8.29
C TYR A 191 -9.74 -5.94 8.64
N ILE A 192 -9.41 -6.48 9.81
CA ILE A 192 -8.03 -6.74 10.19
C ILE A 192 -7.78 -8.23 9.99
N ARG A 193 -6.73 -8.56 9.23
CA ARG A 193 -6.31 -9.92 8.94
C ARG A 193 -4.82 -10.04 9.18
N GLN A 194 -4.41 -11.24 9.53
CA GLN A 194 -3.02 -11.63 9.62
C GLN A 194 -2.74 -12.61 8.48
N GLU A 195 -1.95 -12.18 7.54
CA GLU A 195 -1.48 -13.02 6.44
C GLU A 195 -0.31 -13.89 6.91
N ARG A 196 -0.14 -15.07 6.29
CA ARG A 196 0.89 -16.05 6.65
C ARG A 196 2.23 -15.68 6.02
#